data_60608fa69ffd00ae343be4998f164a88
#
_entry.id   60608fa69ffd00ae343be4998f164a88
#
_cell.length_a   1.000
_cell.length_b   1.000
_cell.length_c   1.000
_cell.angle_alpha   90.00
_cell.angle_beta   90.00
_cell.angle_gamma   90.00
#
_symmetry.space_group_name_H-M   'P 1'
#
loop_
_entity.id
_entity.type
_entity.pdbx_description
1 polymer ?
#
loop_
_entity_poly.entity_id
_entity_poly.type
_entity_poly.pdbx_seq_one_letter_code
_entity_poly.pdbx_strand_id
1 'polypeptide(L)' 'MVTLQAGTSGYGSIFVQREDGYEWVTDLSESGERQVFQLQPGQYMVVFRSKFAQETAYSKTKEFRVSPGSSTIVKIN' A
#
# COMPACT_ATOMS: atom_id res chain seq x y z
N MET A 1 -8.24 -10.48 -1.83
CA MET A 1 -8.68 -9.14 -1.40
C MET A 1 -7.74 -8.56 -0.37
N VAL A 2 -7.34 -7.34 -0.55
CA VAL A 2 -6.41 -6.68 0.36
C VAL A 2 -7.07 -5.41 0.91
N THR A 3 -7.03 -5.26 2.22
CA THR A 3 -7.52 -4.06 2.90
C THR A 3 -6.33 -3.31 3.45
N LEU A 4 -6.16 -2.07 3.02
CA LEU A 4 -5.13 -1.19 3.56
C LEU A 4 -5.76 -0.24 4.56
N GLN A 5 -5.14 -0.14 5.73
CA GLN A 5 -5.57 0.76 6.79
C GLN A 5 -4.43 1.69 7.15
N ALA A 6 -4.63 2.98 6.90
CA ALA A 6 -3.71 4.02 7.33
C ALA A 6 -4.39 4.79 8.46
N GLY A 7 -3.64 5.21 9.45
CA GLY A 7 -4.18 5.98 10.56
C GLY A 7 -4.54 7.41 10.21
N THR A 8 -4.25 7.83 8.99
CA THR A 8 -4.49 9.20 8.53
C THR A 8 -4.59 9.21 7.01
N SER A 9 -5.15 10.28 6.46
CA SER A 9 -5.16 10.49 5.02
C SER A 9 -3.76 10.76 4.50
N GLY A 10 -3.50 10.39 3.26
CA GLY A 10 -2.19 10.60 2.68
C GLY A 10 -2.12 10.14 1.24
N TYR A 11 -0.90 10.10 0.73
CA TYR A 11 -0.61 9.72 -0.65
C TYR A 11 0.18 8.43 -0.66
N GLY A 12 -0.05 7.60 -1.65
CA GLY A 12 0.72 6.40 -1.75
C GLY A 12 0.42 5.59 -2.99
N SER A 13 1.17 4.52 -3.14
CA SER A 13 1.05 3.63 -4.28
C SER A 13 1.38 2.21 -3.86
N ILE A 14 0.84 1.26 -4.61
CA ILE A 14 1.13 -0.16 -4.45
C ILE A 14 1.99 -0.60 -5.62
N PHE A 15 3.06 -1.35 -5.31
CA PHE A 15 3.96 -1.92 -6.28
C PHE A 15 3.98 -3.43 -6.14
N VAL A 16 4.15 -4.14 -7.24
CA VAL A 16 4.32 -5.58 -7.23
C VAL A 16 5.79 -5.92 -7.50
N GLN A 17 6.31 -6.90 -6.77
CA GLN A 17 7.69 -7.34 -6.96
C GLN A 17 7.82 -8.19 -8.22
N ARG A 18 8.77 -7.82 -9.07
CA ARG A 18 9.15 -8.56 -10.27
C ARG A 18 10.61 -8.99 -10.16
N GLU A 19 11.09 -9.76 -11.13
CA GLU A 19 12.48 -10.25 -11.12
C GLU A 19 13.52 -9.13 -11.06
N ASP A 20 13.27 -8.04 -11.75
CA ASP A 20 14.20 -6.93 -11.88
C ASP A 20 13.76 -5.67 -11.12
N GLY A 21 12.92 -5.83 -10.11
CA GLY A 21 12.51 -4.70 -9.28
C GLY A 21 11.03 -4.68 -9.01
N TYR A 22 10.51 -3.47 -8.79
CA TYR A 22 9.09 -3.26 -8.49
C TYR A 22 8.39 -2.58 -9.65
N GLU A 23 7.15 -2.98 -9.88
CA GLU A 23 6.31 -2.40 -10.92
C GLU A 23 5.09 -1.76 -10.27
N TRP A 24 4.77 -0.54 -10.67
CA TRP A 24 3.61 0.18 -10.17
C TRP A 24 2.32 -0.56 -10.53
N VAL A 25 1.41 -0.66 -9.56
CA VAL A 25 0.11 -1.32 -9.75
C VAL A 25 -1.02 -0.29 -9.72
N THR A 26 -1.11 0.47 -8.65
CA THR A 26 -2.18 1.45 -8.48
C THR A 26 -1.79 2.48 -7.43
N ASP A 27 -2.45 3.62 -7.47
CA ASP A 27 -2.31 4.64 -6.45
C ASP A 27 -3.40 4.47 -5.40
N LEU A 28 -3.11 4.93 -4.18
CA LEU A 28 -4.08 4.97 -3.10
C LEU A 28 -4.93 6.23 -3.22
N SER A 29 -6.18 6.13 -2.75
CA SER A 29 -7.02 7.32 -2.62
C SER A 29 -6.53 8.16 -1.46
N GLU A 30 -6.34 9.46 -1.67
CA GLU A 30 -5.78 10.33 -0.63
C GLU A 30 -6.73 10.56 0.54
N SER A 31 -8.03 10.37 0.33
CA SER A 31 -9.04 10.61 1.36
C SER A 31 -9.40 9.38 2.18
N GLY A 32 -8.87 8.22 1.84
CA GLY A 32 -9.31 6.98 2.46
C GLY A 32 -8.41 6.52 3.59
N GLU A 33 -8.99 6.32 4.77
CA GLU A 33 -8.28 5.67 5.86
C GLU A 33 -8.27 4.16 5.67
N ARG A 34 -9.27 3.65 4.97
CA ARG A 34 -9.41 2.23 4.70
C ARG A 34 -9.76 2.04 3.24
N GLN A 35 -8.96 1.26 2.55
CA GLN A 35 -9.15 1.01 1.13
C GLN A 35 -9.02 -0.47 0.83
N VAL A 36 -9.84 -0.96 -0.09
CA VAL A 36 -9.89 -2.36 -0.45
C VAL A 36 -9.49 -2.52 -1.90
N PHE A 37 -8.58 -3.46 -2.16
CA PHE A 37 -8.08 -3.73 -3.50
C PHE A 37 -8.21 -5.22 -3.84
N GLN A 38 -8.49 -5.49 -5.10
CA GLN A 38 -8.45 -6.83 -5.66
C GLN A 38 -7.09 -7.01 -6.32
N LEU A 39 -6.21 -7.76 -5.66
CA LEU A 39 -4.86 -8.00 -6.17
C LEU A 39 -4.65 -9.48 -6.42
N GLN A 40 -3.92 -9.80 -7.48
CA GLN A 40 -3.54 -11.17 -7.77
C GLN A 40 -2.49 -11.64 -6.77
N PRO A 41 -2.36 -12.97 -6.59
CA PRO A 41 -1.32 -13.50 -5.70
C PRO A 41 0.07 -13.00 -6.09
N GLY A 42 0.86 -12.64 -5.09
CA GLY A 42 2.21 -12.15 -5.30
C GLY A 42 2.75 -11.38 -4.12
N GLN A 43 3.95 -10.88 -4.28
CA GLN A 43 4.62 -10.07 -3.27
C GLN A 43 4.51 -8.60 -3.65
N TYR A 44 4.04 -7.79 -2.71
CA TYR A 44 3.75 -6.38 -2.95
C TYR A 44 4.44 -5.49 -1.94
N MET A 45 4.54 -4.22 -2.30
CA MET A 45 5.03 -3.18 -1.42
C MET A 45 4.10 -1.98 -1.54
N VAL A 46 3.71 -1.41 -0.41
CA VAL A 46 3.00 -0.14 -0.38
C VAL A 46 3.93 0.94 0.14
N VAL A 47 3.92 2.08 -0.53
CA VAL A 47 4.65 3.27 -0.11
C VAL A 47 3.59 4.31 0.25
N PHE A 48 3.68 4.86 1.46
CA PHE A 48 2.67 5.77 1.96
C PHE A 48 3.32 6.99 2.59
N ARG A 49 2.75 8.17 2.30
CA ARG A 49 3.16 9.42 2.91
C ARG A 49 1.93 10.11 3.48
N SER A 50 1.95 10.43 4.76
CA SER A 50 0.86 11.13 5.40
C SER A 50 0.66 12.51 4.79
N LYS A 51 -0.60 12.89 4.59
CA LYS A 51 -0.97 14.21 4.10
C LYS A 51 -0.50 15.32 5.05
N PHE A 52 -0.33 14.99 6.30
CA PHE A 52 0.08 15.95 7.33
C PHE A 52 1.59 15.92 7.60
N ALA A 53 2.35 15.16 6.84
CA ALA A 53 3.80 15.17 6.96
C ALA A 53 4.30 16.55 6.54
N GLN A 54 4.94 17.24 7.49
CA GLN A 54 5.51 18.55 7.25
C GLN A 54 7.01 18.41 6.99
N GLU A 55 7.61 19.40 6.41
CA GLU A 55 9.06 19.60 6.25
C GLU A 55 9.89 18.45 5.69
N THR A 56 9.80 17.26 6.21
CA THR A 56 10.54 16.13 5.68
C THR A 56 9.62 15.20 4.93
N ALA A 57 9.97 14.93 3.68
CA ALA A 57 9.30 13.90 2.90
C ALA A 57 9.61 12.56 3.55
N TYR A 58 8.69 12.09 4.32
CA TYR A 58 8.88 10.92 5.12
C TYR A 58 7.83 9.91 4.69
N SER A 59 8.30 8.90 4.03
CA SER A 59 7.45 7.85 3.50
C SER A 59 7.62 6.59 4.32
N LYS A 60 6.50 5.90 4.54
CA LYS A 60 6.52 4.58 5.16
C LYS A 60 6.35 3.54 4.07
N THR A 61 7.09 2.47 4.18
CA THR A 61 7.02 1.34 3.26
C THR A 61 6.61 0.11 4.03
N LYS A 62 5.73 -0.66 3.44
CA LYS A 62 5.31 -1.94 4.03
C LYS A 62 5.25 -2.99 2.95
N GLU A 63 5.89 -4.12 3.17
CA GLU A 63 5.80 -5.25 2.27
C GLU A 63 4.71 -6.19 2.76
N PHE A 64 4.00 -6.79 1.83
CA PHE A 64 2.96 -7.76 2.15
C PHE A 64 2.82 -8.77 1.02
N ARG A 65 2.30 -9.92 1.36
CA ARG A 65 2.09 -11.00 0.41
C ARG A 65 0.62 -11.31 0.26
N VAL A 66 0.17 -11.48 -0.98
CA VAL A 66 -1.19 -11.91 -1.29
C VAL A 66 -1.14 -13.36 -1.69
N SER A 67 -1.89 -14.20 -0.99
CA SER A 67 -1.99 -15.63 -1.28
C SER A 67 -3.34 -15.94 -1.93
N PRO A 68 -3.42 -16.99 -2.76
CA PRO A 68 -4.69 -17.35 -3.40
C PRO A 68 -5.77 -17.64 -2.36
N GLY A 69 -6.95 -17.08 -2.58
CA GLY A 69 -8.12 -17.34 -1.76
C GLY A 69 -8.10 -16.73 -0.35
N SER A 70 -7.11 -15.92 -0.03
CA SER A 70 -7.02 -15.32 1.30
C SER A 70 -7.36 -13.83 1.27
N SER A 71 -7.71 -13.30 2.45
CA SER A 71 -7.89 -11.88 2.67
C SER A 71 -6.74 -11.37 3.51
N THR A 72 -6.18 -10.23 3.14
CA THR A 72 -5.03 -9.66 3.83
C THR A 72 -5.37 -8.27 4.33
N ILE A 73 -5.02 -7.98 5.57
CA ILE A 73 -5.17 -6.65 6.14
C ILE A 73 -3.78 -6.09 6.38
N VAL A 74 -3.50 -4.93 5.82
CA VAL A 74 -2.21 -4.26 5.94
C VAL A 74 -2.41 -2.95 6.68
N LYS A 75 -1.73 -2.79 7.80
CA LYS A 75 -1.76 -1.56 8.58
C LYS A 75 -0.50 -0.76 8.28
N ILE A 76 -0.70 0.49 7.90
CA ILE A 76 0.39 1.39 7.52
C ILE A 76 0.52 2.45 8.62
N ASN A 77 1.17 2.13 9.70
CA ASN A 77 1.39 3.12 10.76
C ASN A 77 2.70 2.86 11.43
#